data_1f4cb5e5b75ae171ad4bfd5d3c31f785
#
_entry.id   1f4cb5e5b75ae171ad4bfd5d3c31f785
#
_cell.length_a   1.000
_cell.length_b   1.000
_cell.length_c   1.000
_cell.angle_alpha   90.00
_cell.angle_beta   90.00
_cell.angle_gamma   90.00
#
_symmetry.space_group_name_H-M   'P 1'
#
loop_
_entity.id
_entity.type
_entity.pdbx_description
1 polymer ?
#
loop_
_entity_poly.entity_id
_entity_poly.type
_entity_poly.pdbx_seq_one_letter_code
_entity_poly.pdbx_strand_id
1 'polypeptide(L)'
;MKFKSLMVAFSAMAFMVLSVGKAQAQQQEAPSLEEQIEKEAERLERVLELEDWQVFYVDSTLMHDFPAMQAEMKELADSKVANRDMYIMVQDKWMEQIDVTYKKIFTEEQWAAYLKQGAAKAQKARAKRKAKAAGK
;
A
#
# COMPACT_ATOMS: atom_id res chain seq x y z
N MET A 1 -15.24 -20.94 3.11
CA MET A 1 -16.24 -19.90 2.93
C MET A 1 -16.01 -18.63 3.74
N LYS A 2 -14.82 -18.46 4.30
CA LYS A 2 -14.43 -17.24 5.03
C LYS A 2 -13.55 -16.29 4.21
N PHE A 3 -13.44 -16.54 2.90
CA PHE A 3 -12.55 -15.77 2.02
C PHE A 3 -13.13 -14.46 1.49
N LYS A 4 -14.42 -14.22 1.67
CA LYS A 4 -15.08 -12.99 1.20
C LYS A 4 -14.82 -11.78 2.10
N SER A 5 -14.38 -11.99 3.31
CA SER A 5 -14.16 -10.93 4.30
C SER A 5 -12.76 -10.31 4.24
N LEU A 6 -11.79 -11.01 3.66
CA LEU A 6 -10.40 -10.53 3.59
C LEU A 6 -10.12 -9.60 2.40
N MET A 7 -10.98 -9.64 1.38
CA MET A 7 -10.80 -8.80 0.20
C MET A 7 -11.17 -7.33 0.42
N VAL A 8 -11.91 -7.05 1.48
CA VAL A 8 -12.40 -5.70 1.77
C VAL A 8 -11.32 -4.81 2.42
N ALA A 9 -10.35 -5.42 3.09
CA ALA A 9 -9.32 -4.66 3.80
C ALA A 9 -8.27 -4.03 2.89
N PHE A 10 -8.02 -4.62 1.72
CA PHE A 10 -7.03 -4.09 0.78
C PHE A 10 -7.60 -3.00 -0.13
N SER A 11 -8.92 -3.01 -0.31
CA SER A 11 -9.62 -1.99 -1.09
C SER A 11 -9.76 -0.66 -0.36
N ALA A 12 -9.68 -0.67 0.97
CA ALA A 12 -9.84 0.52 1.78
C ALA A 12 -8.63 1.47 1.74
N MET A 13 -7.45 0.97 1.37
CA MET A 13 -6.25 1.81 1.27
C MET A 13 -6.22 2.68 0.01
N ALA A 14 -6.96 2.29 -1.02
CA ALA A 14 -6.98 3.03 -2.28
C ALA A 14 -7.98 4.19 -2.32
N PHE A 15 -8.85 4.31 -1.32
CA PHE A 15 -9.99 5.22 -1.41
C PHE A 15 -9.90 6.49 -0.56
N MET A 16 -8.81 6.71 0.18
CA MET A 16 -8.76 7.83 1.13
C MET A 16 -8.25 9.16 0.57
N VAL A 17 -8.10 9.32 -0.73
CA VAL A 17 -7.53 10.56 -1.27
C VAL A 17 -8.58 11.56 -1.80
N LEU A 18 -9.85 11.19 -1.89
CA LEU A 18 -10.83 12.05 -2.57
C LEU A 18 -12.15 12.25 -1.82
N SER A 19 -12.12 12.48 -0.53
CA SER A 19 -13.32 13.04 0.08
C SER A 19 -13.04 14.34 0.81
N VAL A 20 -12.75 15.38 0.04
CA VAL A 20 -13.03 16.73 0.47
C VAL A 20 -14.52 16.97 0.23
N GLY A 21 -15.33 16.26 0.95
CA GLY A 21 -16.76 16.43 0.97
C GLY A 21 -17.19 16.77 2.37
N LYS A 22 -17.79 17.91 2.55
CA LYS A 22 -18.46 18.32 3.78
C LYS A 22 -19.36 17.20 4.30
N ALA A 23 -18.85 16.32 5.09
CA ALA A 23 -19.66 15.41 5.87
C ALA A 23 -19.54 15.80 7.33
N GLN A 24 -20.44 16.64 7.73
CA GLN A 24 -20.79 16.67 9.13
C GLN A 24 -21.42 15.35 9.46
N ALA A 25 -20.77 14.52 10.14
CA ALA A 25 -21.37 13.63 11.08
C ALA A 25 -20.45 12.48 11.42
N GLN A 26 -20.32 12.27 12.66
CA GLN A 26 -19.68 11.13 13.29
C GLN A 26 -18.19 11.03 12.94
N GLN A 27 -17.48 11.73 13.73
CA GLN A 27 -16.05 11.78 13.89
C GLN A 27 -15.47 10.40 14.18
N GLN A 28 -15.36 9.59 13.15
CA GLN A 28 -14.25 8.66 13.09
C GLN A 28 -13.17 9.40 12.32
N GLU A 29 -12.27 10.00 13.05
CA GLU A 29 -11.08 10.56 12.43
C GLU A 29 -10.43 9.45 11.61
N ALA A 30 -10.12 9.73 10.35
CA ALA A 30 -9.34 8.81 9.54
C ALA A 30 -8.05 8.48 10.30
N PRO A 31 -7.63 7.20 10.35
CA PRO A 31 -6.40 6.84 11.06
C PRO A 31 -5.22 7.63 10.51
N SER A 32 -4.35 8.09 11.40
CA SER A 32 -3.13 8.77 10.99
C SER A 32 -2.26 7.85 10.14
N LEU A 33 -1.30 8.42 9.43
CA LEU A 33 -0.39 7.62 8.62
C LEU A 33 0.40 6.63 9.50
N GLU A 34 0.83 7.08 10.67
CA GLU A 34 1.53 6.24 11.64
C GLU A 34 0.67 5.06 12.07
N GLU A 35 -0.60 5.29 12.39
CA GLU A 35 -1.52 4.21 12.75
C GLU A 35 -1.74 3.21 11.61
N GLN A 36 -1.80 3.69 10.38
CA GLN A 36 -1.92 2.82 9.21
C GLN A 36 -0.68 1.95 9.05
N ILE A 37 0.50 2.53 9.22
CA ILE A 37 1.78 1.82 9.14
C ILE A 37 1.89 0.78 10.25
N GLU A 38 1.56 1.16 11.47
CA GLU A 38 1.58 0.25 12.63
C GLU A 38 0.65 -0.95 12.41
N LYS A 39 -0.58 -0.69 11.99
CA LYS A 39 -1.55 -1.76 11.68
C LYS A 39 -1.08 -2.69 10.57
N GLU A 40 -0.46 -2.14 9.53
CA GLU A 40 0.06 -2.97 8.43
C GLU A 40 1.25 -3.82 8.89
N ALA A 41 2.17 -3.25 9.65
CA ALA A 41 3.29 -3.99 10.21
C ALA A 41 2.82 -5.12 11.15
N GLU A 42 1.86 -4.84 12.03
CA GLU A 42 1.25 -5.85 12.90
C GLU A 42 0.54 -6.95 12.11
N ARG A 43 -0.16 -6.57 11.06
CA ARG A 43 -0.84 -7.52 10.19
C ARG A 43 0.15 -8.48 9.54
N LEU A 44 1.22 -7.94 8.97
CA LEU A 44 2.27 -8.74 8.32
C LEU A 44 2.99 -9.63 9.33
N GLU A 45 3.30 -9.10 10.51
CA GLU A 45 3.89 -9.89 11.60
C GLU A 45 3.05 -11.12 11.91
N ARG A 46 1.77 -10.93 12.12
CA ARG A 46 0.85 -12.00 12.47
C ARG A 46 0.64 -13.00 11.34
N VAL A 47 0.44 -12.51 10.12
CA VAL A 47 0.08 -13.36 8.97
C VAL A 47 1.28 -14.14 8.45
N LEU A 48 2.46 -13.53 8.47
CA LEU A 48 3.70 -14.12 7.96
C LEU A 48 4.57 -14.72 9.06
N GLU A 49 4.17 -14.60 10.31
CA GLU A 49 4.96 -15.04 11.47
C GLU A 49 6.37 -14.44 11.43
N LEU A 50 6.45 -13.12 11.29
CA LEU A 50 7.72 -12.41 11.19
C LEU A 50 8.47 -12.43 12.52
N GLU A 51 9.79 -12.52 12.45
CA GLU A 51 10.67 -12.30 13.60
C GLU A 51 10.80 -10.80 13.90
N ASP A 52 11.20 -10.45 15.11
CA ASP A 52 11.29 -9.06 15.58
C ASP A 52 12.14 -8.18 14.65
N TRP A 53 13.26 -8.69 14.15
CA TRP A 53 14.12 -7.95 13.24
C TRP A 53 13.43 -7.69 11.89
N GLN A 54 12.60 -8.64 11.42
CA GLN A 54 11.82 -8.45 10.19
C GLN A 54 10.75 -7.39 10.38
N VAL A 55 10.06 -7.40 11.51
CA VAL A 55 9.06 -6.38 11.87
C VAL A 55 9.70 -5.00 11.89
N PHE A 56 10.89 -4.88 12.48
CA PHE A 56 11.64 -3.63 12.50
C PHE A 56 11.92 -3.11 11.08
N TYR A 57 12.35 -3.97 10.17
CA TYR A 57 12.61 -3.56 8.78
C TYR A 57 11.34 -3.25 8.01
N VAL A 58 10.26 -3.97 8.24
CA VAL A 58 8.95 -3.66 7.64
C VAL A 58 8.48 -2.29 8.09
N ASP A 59 8.49 -2.05 9.39
CA ASP A 59 8.08 -0.77 9.96
C ASP A 59 8.94 0.39 9.41
N SER A 60 10.26 0.22 9.44
CA SER A 60 11.19 1.23 8.91
C SER A 60 10.96 1.51 7.42
N THR A 61 10.70 0.49 6.63
CA THR A 61 10.40 0.62 5.20
C THR A 61 9.14 1.44 4.98
N LEU A 62 8.08 1.11 5.69
CA LEU A 62 6.80 1.82 5.56
C LEU A 62 6.89 3.26 6.08
N MET A 63 7.61 3.48 7.19
CA MET A 63 7.83 4.82 7.75
C MET A 63 8.63 5.72 6.82
N HIS A 64 9.44 5.18 5.94
CA HIS A 64 10.16 5.91 4.90
C HIS A 64 9.31 6.09 3.64
N ASP A 65 8.76 4.98 3.12
CA ASP A 65 8.16 4.95 1.79
C ASP A 65 6.76 5.56 1.72
N PHE A 66 5.93 5.37 2.75
CA PHE A 66 4.58 5.92 2.74
C PHE A 66 4.56 7.46 2.82
N PRO A 67 5.33 8.10 3.70
CA PRO A 67 5.41 9.57 3.67
C PRO A 67 5.98 10.12 2.36
N ALA A 68 6.97 9.45 1.77
CA ALA A 68 7.53 9.85 0.49
C ALA A 68 6.49 9.74 -0.64
N MET A 69 5.71 8.67 -0.67
CA MET A 69 4.60 8.51 -1.61
C MET A 69 3.56 9.62 -1.44
N GLN A 70 3.16 9.90 -0.20
CA GLN A 70 2.22 10.98 0.08
C GLN A 70 2.76 12.35 -0.36
N ALA A 71 4.05 12.60 -0.15
CA ALA A 71 4.67 13.84 -0.58
C ALA A 71 4.61 14.02 -2.10
N GLU A 72 4.89 12.97 -2.87
CA GLU A 72 4.75 13.02 -4.33
C GLU A 72 3.29 13.25 -4.77
N MET A 73 2.34 12.58 -4.12
CA MET A 73 0.92 12.79 -4.41
C MET A 73 0.49 14.21 -4.08
N LYS A 74 1.00 14.77 -3.00
CA LYS A 74 0.74 16.15 -2.61
C LYS A 74 1.30 17.14 -3.65
N GLU A 75 2.49 16.89 -4.16
CA GLU A 75 3.07 17.73 -5.24
C GLU A 75 2.17 17.73 -6.48
N LEU A 76 1.65 16.58 -6.89
CA LEU A 76 0.70 16.50 -7.99
C LEU A 76 -0.56 17.32 -7.70
N ALA A 77 -1.10 17.21 -6.49
CA ALA A 77 -2.29 17.96 -6.08
C ALA A 77 -2.03 19.46 -6.04
N ASP A 78 -0.90 19.89 -5.50
CA ASP A 78 -0.49 21.30 -5.41
C ASP A 78 -0.26 21.88 -6.81
N SER A 79 0.20 21.07 -7.76
CA SER A 79 0.37 21.42 -9.17
C SER A 79 -0.93 21.32 -9.97
N LYS A 80 -2.05 21.08 -9.30
CA LYS A 80 -3.40 20.94 -9.90
C LYS A 80 -3.50 19.87 -10.98
N VAL A 81 -2.74 18.80 -10.84
CA VAL A 81 -2.83 17.64 -11.72
C VAL A 81 -4.14 16.89 -11.42
N ALA A 82 -5.01 16.82 -12.42
CA ALA A 82 -6.32 16.17 -12.32
C ALA A 82 -6.31 14.75 -12.89
N ASN A 83 -5.25 14.34 -13.56
CA ASN A 83 -5.14 13.02 -14.18
C ASN A 83 -4.96 11.94 -13.12
N ARG A 84 -5.98 11.13 -12.91
CA ARG A 84 -5.98 10.03 -11.95
C ARG A 84 -4.85 9.02 -12.20
N ASP A 85 -4.52 8.77 -13.45
CA ASP A 85 -3.48 7.80 -13.81
C ASP A 85 -2.11 8.20 -13.26
N MET A 86 -1.84 9.50 -13.14
CA MET A 86 -0.56 9.97 -12.57
C MET A 86 -0.44 9.62 -11.08
N TYR A 87 -1.53 9.71 -10.33
CA TYR A 87 -1.55 9.31 -8.92
C TYR A 87 -1.37 7.79 -8.77
N ILE A 88 -2.01 7.02 -9.64
CA ILE A 88 -1.86 5.56 -9.67
C ILE A 88 -0.42 5.19 -9.99
N MET A 89 0.23 5.87 -10.93
CA MET A 89 1.63 5.61 -11.26
C MET A 89 2.57 5.88 -10.09
N VAL A 90 2.33 6.93 -9.33
CA VAL A 90 3.10 7.22 -8.10
C VAL A 90 2.91 6.10 -7.08
N GLN A 91 1.67 5.72 -6.82
CA GLN A 91 1.37 4.63 -5.90
C GLN A 91 2.03 3.32 -6.35
N ASP A 92 1.89 2.96 -7.62
CA ASP A 92 2.48 1.73 -8.17
C ASP A 92 4.00 1.70 -8.03
N LYS A 93 4.66 2.81 -8.28
CA LYS A 93 6.11 2.95 -8.14
C LYS A 93 6.57 2.65 -6.71
N TRP A 94 5.92 3.24 -5.72
CA TRP A 94 6.28 3.05 -4.31
C TRP A 94 5.93 1.65 -3.82
N MET A 95 4.78 1.11 -4.22
CA MET A 95 4.40 -0.26 -3.85
C MET A 95 5.35 -1.30 -4.46
N GLU A 96 5.81 -1.10 -5.69
CA GLU A 96 6.81 -1.96 -6.31
C GLU A 96 8.13 -1.91 -5.52
N GLN A 97 8.56 -0.74 -5.10
CA GLN A 97 9.77 -0.57 -4.28
C GLN A 97 9.65 -1.26 -2.92
N ILE A 98 8.50 -1.15 -2.27
CA ILE A 98 8.22 -1.84 -1.01
C ILE A 98 8.31 -3.35 -1.20
N ASP A 99 7.70 -3.89 -2.27
CA ASP A 99 7.76 -5.32 -2.58
C ASP A 99 9.20 -5.81 -2.82
N VAL A 100 10.02 -5.02 -3.50
CA VAL A 100 11.44 -5.33 -3.70
C VAL A 100 12.17 -5.40 -2.36
N THR A 101 11.89 -4.49 -1.45
CA THR A 101 12.47 -4.50 -0.10
C THR A 101 12.00 -5.71 0.70
N TYR A 102 10.71 -6.01 0.68
CA TYR A 102 10.14 -7.16 1.38
C TYR A 102 10.74 -8.49 0.90
N LYS A 103 10.96 -8.63 -0.39
CA LYS A 103 11.57 -9.84 -0.94
C LYS A 103 12.97 -10.11 -0.37
N LYS A 104 13.70 -9.08 0.01
CA LYS A 104 15.02 -9.21 0.66
C LYS A 104 14.90 -9.56 2.15
N ILE A 105 13.81 -9.16 2.79
CA ILE A 105 13.59 -9.32 4.23
C ILE A 105 12.94 -10.67 4.53
N PHE A 106 11.98 -11.10 3.72
CA PHE A 106 11.19 -12.31 3.96
C PHE A 106 11.95 -13.57 3.53
N THR A 107 11.72 -14.66 4.25
CA THR A 107 12.13 -15.99 3.80
C THR A 107 11.31 -16.39 2.57
N GLU A 108 11.72 -17.44 1.87
CA GLU A 108 10.98 -17.94 0.71
C GLU A 108 9.53 -18.33 1.06
N GLU A 109 9.33 -18.95 2.22
CA GLU A 109 8.01 -19.33 2.72
C GLU A 109 7.15 -18.12 3.04
N GLN A 110 7.73 -17.13 3.72
CA GLN A 110 7.05 -15.87 4.04
C GLN A 110 6.70 -15.10 2.77
N TRP A 111 7.60 -15.05 1.81
CA TRP A 111 7.35 -14.40 0.51
C TRP A 111 6.19 -15.08 -0.22
N ALA A 112 6.18 -16.43 -0.28
CA ALA A 112 5.09 -17.18 -0.88
C ALA A 112 3.74 -16.89 -0.18
N ALA A 113 3.75 -16.82 1.14
CA ALA A 113 2.55 -16.46 1.91
C ALA A 113 2.10 -15.03 1.63
N TYR A 114 3.05 -14.08 1.56
CA TYR A 114 2.78 -12.69 1.20
C TYR A 114 2.13 -12.58 -0.18
N LEU A 115 2.64 -13.28 -1.16
CA LEU A 115 2.05 -13.33 -2.50
C LEU A 115 0.60 -13.82 -2.48
N LYS A 116 0.31 -14.86 -1.69
CA LYS A 116 -1.04 -15.41 -1.55
C LYS A 116 -2.00 -14.47 -0.83
N GLN A 117 -1.51 -13.56 -0.01
CA GLN A 117 -2.33 -12.58 0.71
C GLN A 117 -2.83 -11.43 -0.19
N GLY A 118 -2.60 -11.49 -1.47
CA GLY A 118 -3.05 -10.50 -2.45
C GLY A 118 -1.92 -9.79 -3.17
N ALA A 119 -0.68 -9.91 -2.73
CA ALA A 119 0.47 -9.25 -3.35
C ALA A 119 0.69 -9.72 -4.79
N ALA A 120 0.51 -11.00 -5.08
CA ALA A 120 0.64 -11.53 -6.45
C ALA A 120 -0.36 -10.85 -7.41
N LYS A 121 -1.60 -10.72 -6.99
CA LYS A 121 -2.65 -10.06 -7.77
C LYS A 121 -2.33 -8.57 -7.99
N ALA A 122 -1.87 -7.90 -6.94
CA ALA A 122 -1.48 -6.49 -7.01
C ALA A 122 -0.28 -6.28 -7.95
N GLN A 123 0.72 -7.15 -7.88
CA GLN A 123 1.89 -7.12 -8.74
C GLN A 123 1.51 -7.31 -10.22
N LYS A 124 0.63 -8.27 -10.52
CA LYS A 124 0.11 -8.47 -11.88
C LYS A 124 -0.63 -7.24 -12.40
N ALA A 125 -1.46 -6.64 -11.58
CA ALA A 125 -2.20 -5.44 -11.96
C ALA A 125 -1.26 -4.27 -12.26
N ARG A 126 -0.22 -4.07 -11.44
CA ARG A 126 0.80 -3.04 -11.66
C ARG A 126 1.58 -3.30 -12.96
N ALA A 127 2.01 -4.54 -13.19
CA ALA A 127 2.73 -4.92 -14.40
C ALA A 127 1.89 -4.66 -15.66
N LYS A 128 0.60 -4.97 -15.58
CA LYS A 128 -0.34 -4.73 -16.69
C LYS A 128 -0.51 -3.24 -16.97
N ARG A 129 -0.64 -2.40 -15.94
CA ARG A 129 -0.71 -0.93 -16.11
C ARG A 129 0.56 -0.37 -16.71
N LYS A 130 1.72 -0.84 -16.24
CA LYS A 130 3.04 -0.44 -16.74
C LYS A 130 3.22 -0.82 -18.22
N ALA A 131 2.84 -2.03 -18.62
CA ALA A 131 2.89 -2.48 -20.02
C ALA A 131 1.97 -1.65 -20.91
N LYS A 132 0.77 -1.34 -20.45
CA LYS A 132 -0.19 -0.50 -21.17
C LYS A 132 0.34 0.93 -21.36
N ALA A 133 0.96 1.50 -20.34
CA ALA A 133 1.56 2.85 -20.43
C ALA A 133 2.76 2.86 -21.39
N ALA A 134 3.58 1.82 -21.41
CA ALA A 134 4.74 1.71 -22.31
C ALA A 134 4.34 1.48 -23.77
N GLY A 135 3.16 0.88 -24.02
CA GLY A 135 2.64 0.63 -25.37
C GLY A 135 2.00 1.85 -26.04
N LYS A 136 1.96 2.96 -25.37
CA LYS A 136 1.50 4.24 -25.93
C LYS A 136 2.68 5.05 -26.43
#